data_ca1e531ce32e1525eb78f20f9b306dc6
#
_entry.id   ca1e531ce32e1525eb78f20f9b306dc6
#
_cell.length_a   1.000
_cell.length_b   1.000
_cell.length_c   1.000
_cell.angle_alpha   90.00
_cell.angle_beta   90.00
_cell.angle_gamma   90.00
#
_symmetry.space_group_name_H-M   'P 1'
#
loop_
_entity.id
_entity.type
_entity.pdbx_description
1 polymer ?
#
loop_
_entity_poly.entity_id
_entity_poly.type
_entity_poly.pdbx_seq_one_letter_code
_entity_poly.pdbx_strand_id
1 'polypeptide(L)'
;MANKIFLDTNIVVDFIIKREFELAATEQIFDSIHNNKLEAYISESVISTSIYLLRQYKIDTLAIFRDLCKFIHVAAFNRNVLFMPIEKFSDTEDGLLYFLANHNKMNYFITRNKKDFVYTVPSLSVLTPDEFIKTIFSPR
;
A
#
# COMPACT_ATOMS: atom_id res chain seq x y z
N MET A 1 -15.78 -3.89 -12.22
CA MET A 1 -15.40 -3.82 -10.80
C MET A 1 -14.03 -3.18 -10.65
N ALA A 2 -13.88 -2.34 -9.65
CA ALA A 2 -12.59 -1.72 -9.38
C ALA A 2 -11.60 -2.73 -8.81
N ASN A 3 -10.32 -2.61 -9.18
CA ASN A 3 -9.27 -3.42 -8.58
C ASN A 3 -9.06 -3.01 -7.12
N LYS A 4 -8.86 -4.01 -6.27
CA LYS A 4 -8.53 -3.80 -4.86
C LYS A 4 -7.03 -3.83 -4.68
N ILE A 5 -6.47 -2.73 -4.19
CA ILE A 5 -5.03 -2.62 -3.98
C ILE A 5 -4.73 -2.31 -2.52
N PHE A 6 -3.61 -2.86 -2.04
CA PHE A 6 -3.08 -2.54 -0.72
C PHE A 6 -1.83 -1.68 -0.90
N LEU A 7 -1.75 -0.58 -0.17
CA LEU A 7 -0.63 0.34 -0.25
C LEU A 7 0.30 0.12 0.94
N ASP A 8 1.56 -0.21 0.65
CA ASP A 8 2.59 -0.32 1.69
C ASP A 8 2.87 1.06 2.28
N THR A 9 3.41 1.09 3.49
CA THR A 9 3.71 2.34 4.21
C THR A 9 4.54 3.30 3.37
N ASN A 10 5.59 2.80 2.69
CA ASN A 10 6.46 3.66 1.90
C ASN A 10 5.73 4.37 0.76
N ILE A 11 4.69 3.76 0.19
CA ILE A 11 3.91 4.40 -0.88
C ILE A 11 3.14 5.60 -0.35
N VAL A 12 2.51 5.45 0.81
CA VAL A 12 1.75 6.55 1.42
C VAL A 12 2.70 7.68 1.82
N VAL A 13 3.81 7.35 2.48
CA VAL A 13 4.82 8.33 2.89
C VAL A 13 5.40 9.05 1.66
N ASP A 14 5.77 8.30 0.63
CA ASP A 14 6.34 8.86 -0.61
C ASP A 14 5.37 9.86 -1.26
N PHE A 15 4.07 9.51 -1.27
CA PHE A 15 3.06 10.42 -1.81
C PHE A 15 2.97 11.71 -1.00
N ILE A 16 2.96 11.60 0.32
CA ILE A 16 2.82 12.76 1.21
C ILE A 16 4.00 13.73 1.07
N ILE A 17 5.24 13.20 1.03
CA ILE A 17 6.44 14.05 0.94
C ILE A 17 6.91 14.30 -0.48
N LYS A 18 6.18 13.78 -1.47
CA LYS A 18 6.52 13.94 -2.89
C LYS A 18 7.90 13.41 -3.24
N ARG A 19 8.21 12.20 -2.75
CA ARG A 19 9.49 11.53 -3.08
C ARG A 19 9.55 11.25 -4.57
N GLU A 20 10.72 11.47 -5.18
CA GLU A 20 10.86 11.39 -6.64
C GLU A 20 10.77 9.97 -7.20
N PHE A 21 10.95 8.94 -6.38
CA PHE A 21 10.85 7.56 -6.86
C PHE A 21 9.46 7.30 -7.46
N GLU A 22 9.42 7.09 -8.78
CA GLU A 22 8.18 6.79 -9.54
C GLU A 22 7.01 7.72 -9.16
N LEU A 23 7.31 9.00 -8.93
CA LEU A 23 6.33 9.97 -8.42
C LEU A 23 5.13 10.12 -9.33
N ALA A 24 5.34 10.19 -10.64
CA ALA A 24 4.24 10.36 -11.59
C ALA A 24 3.25 9.18 -11.49
N ALA A 25 3.77 7.96 -11.40
CA ALA A 25 2.92 6.77 -11.25
C ALA A 25 2.20 6.77 -9.91
N THR A 26 2.89 7.15 -8.83
CA THR A 26 2.28 7.25 -7.50
C THR A 26 1.14 8.25 -7.50
N GLU A 27 1.35 9.42 -8.10
CA GLU A 27 0.30 10.45 -8.18
C GLU A 27 -0.87 9.98 -9.02
N GLN A 28 -0.61 9.25 -10.11
CA GLN A 28 -1.68 8.69 -10.93
C GLN A 28 -2.50 7.66 -10.16
N ILE A 29 -1.86 6.85 -9.31
CA ILE A 29 -2.57 5.89 -8.45
C ILE A 29 -3.51 6.64 -7.51
N PHE A 30 -3.02 7.67 -6.81
CA PHE A 30 -3.85 8.42 -5.86
C PHE A 30 -4.97 9.20 -6.56
N ASP A 31 -4.72 9.74 -7.76
CA ASP A 31 -5.79 10.35 -8.55
C ASP A 31 -6.87 9.33 -8.91
N SER A 32 -6.46 8.13 -9.29
CA SER A 32 -7.40 7.06 -9.64
C SER A 32 -8.22 6.60 -8.43
N ILE A 33 -7.62 6.59 -7.24
CA ILE A 33 -8.32 6.31 -5.98
C ILE A 33 -9.36 7.40 -5.73
N HIS A 34 -8.97 8.65 -5.85
CA HIS A 34 -9.86 9.80 -5.63
C HIS A 34 -11.05 9.77 -6.59
N ASN A 35 -10.85 9.32 -7.81
CA ASN A 35 -11.86 9.25 -8.84
C ASN A 35 -12.63 7.91 -8.86
N ASN A 36 -12.50 7.11 -7.82
CA ASN A 36 -13.17 5.81 -7.64
C ASN A 36 -12.88 4.78 -8.73
N LYS A 37 -11.72 4.89 -9.39
CA LYS A 37 -11.27 3.90 -10.38
C LYS A 37 -10.52 2.74 -9.75
N LEU A 38 -10.01 2.93 -8.53
CA LEU A 38 -9.31 1.93 -7.73
C LEU A 38 -9.89 1.93 -6.34
N GLU A 39 -9.95 0.75 -5.72
CA GLU A 39 -10.38 0.59 -4.34
C GLU A 39 -9.13 0.29 -3.50
N ALA A 40 -8.65 1.28 -2.74
CA ALA A 40 -7.41 1.18 -2.01
C ALA A 40 -7.61 0.92 -0.52
N TYR A 41 -6.69 0.17 0.04
CA TYR A 41 -6.68 -0.22 1.44
C TYR A 41 -5.31 0.01 2.06
N ILE A 42 -5.32 0.41 3.31
CA ILE A 42 -4.15 0.44 4.19
C ILE A 42 -4.56 -0.22 5.51
N SER A 43 -3.60 -0.45 6.39
CA SER A 43 -3.89 -0.92 7.75
C SER A 43 -3.67 0.20 8.74
N GLU A 44 -4.12 0.00 9.98
CA GLU A 44 -3.81 0.94 11.07
C GLU A 44 -2.30 1.06 11.25
N SER A 45 -1.55 -0.04 11.11
CA SER A 45 -0.09 0.00 11.23
C SER A 45 0.56 0.88 10.17
N VAL A 46 0.00 0.94 8.96
CA VAL A 46 0.47 1.87 7.93
C VAL A 46 0.30 3.31 8.43
N ILE A 47 -0.85 3.62 9.02
CA ILE A 47 -1.10 4.96 9.59
C ILE A 47 -0.10 5.28 10.70
N SER A 48 0.04 4.38 11.68
CA SER A 48 0.92 4.59 12.83
C SER A 48 2.38 4.74 12.42
N THR A 49 2.86 3.88 11.53
CA THR A 49 4.23 3.93 11.05
C THR A 49 4.48 5.19 10.23
N SER A 50 3.52 5.59 9.41
CA SER A 50 3.62 6.83 8.64
C SER A 50 3.73 8.05 9.55
N ILE A 51 2.89 8.12 10.59
CA ILE A 51 2.94 9.22 11.57
C ILE A 51 4.34 9.28 12.21
N TYR A 52 4.88 8.13 12.60
CA TYR A 52 6.21 8.04 13.18
C TYR A 52 7.29 8.53 12.21
N LEU A 53 7.26 8.06 10.97
CA LEU A 53 8.26 8.42 9.96
C LEU A 53 8.17 9.90 9.57
N LEU A 54 6.98 10.48 9.59
CA LEU A 54 6.74 11.86 9.16
C LEU A 54 6.87 12.89 10.29
N ARG A 55 7.14 12.45 11.53
CA ARG A 55 7.21 13.35 12.69
C ARG A 55 8.30 14.45 12.57
N GLN A 56 9.32 14.17 11.76
CA GLN A 56 10.40 15.15 11.54
C GLN A 56 9.99 16.28 10.58
N TYR A 57 8.93 16.06 9.82
CA TYR A 57 8.40 17.07 8.90
C TYR A 57 7.36 17.91 9.62
N LYS A 58 7.29 19.22 9.27
CA LYS A 58 6.33 20.12 9.90
C LYS A 58 5.00 20.07 9.15
N ILE A 59 4.31 18.95 9.28
CA ILE A 59 3.02 18.71 8.62
C ILE A 59 2.04 18.13 9.63
N ASP A 60 0.75 18.40 9.42
CA ASP A 60 -0.31 17.83 10.24
C ASP A 60 -0.69 16.46 9.68
N THR A 61 0.00 15.43 10.15
CA THR A 61 -0.18 14.06 9.65
C THR A 61 -1.61 13.55 9.89
N LEU A 62 -2.18 13.88 11.05
CA LEU A 62 -3.54 13.43 11.36
C LEU A 62 -4.56 14.01 10.38
N ALA A 63 -4.43 15.31 10.07
CA ALA A 63 -5.31 15.95 9.10
C ALA A 63 -5.19 15.31 7.72
N ILE A 64 -3.95 14.98 7.31
CA ILE A 64 -3.69 14.31 6.03
C ILE A 64 -4.38 12.96 5.99
N PHE A 65 -4.27 12.14 7.06
CA PHE A 65 -4.91 10.83 7.08
C PHE A 65 -6.43 10.92 7.17
N ARG A 66 -6.97 11.93 7.85
CA ARG A 66 -8.42 12.16 7.82
C ARG A 66 -8.91 12.44 6.41
N ASP A 67 -8.14 13.17 5.61
CA ASP A 67 -8.51 13.44 4.21
C ASP A 67 -8.31 12.18 3.34
N LEU A 68 -7.17 11.50 3.46
CA LEU A 68 -6.91 10.31 2.66
C LEU A 68 -7.94 9.21 2.93
N CYS A 69 -8.33 9.02 4.18
CA CYS A 69 -9.26 7.95 4.54
C CYS A 69 -10.72 8.26 4.22
N LYS A 70 -11.00 9.39 3.57
CA LYS A 70 -12.28 9.60 2.89
C LYS A 70 -12.38 8.74 1.63
N PHE A 71 -11.23 8.33 1.07
CA PHE A 71 -11.14 7.57 -0.18
C PHE A 71 -10.42 6.24 -0.04
N ILE A 72 -9.61 6.06 1.01
CA ILE A 72 -8.84 4.85 1.27
C ILE A 72 -9.46 4.13 2.46
N HIS A 73 -9.71 2.84 2.30
CA HIS A 73 -10.27 2.00 3.36
C HIS A 73 -9.17 1.56 4.31
N VAL A 74 -9.53 1.37 5.57
CA VAL A 74 -8.61 0.82 6.58
C VAL A 74 -9.02 -0.63 6.86
N ALA A 75 -8.17 -1.57 6.47
CA ALA A 75 -8.41 -2.99 6.68
C ALA A 75 -8.16 -3.34 8.16
N ALA A 76 -9.10 -4.05 8.77
CA ALA A 76 -8.94 -4.51 10.14
C ALA A 76 -7.97 -5.69 10.18
N PHE A 77 -7.12 -5.73 11.22
CA PHE A 77 -6.22 -6.83 11.43
C PHE A 77 -6.99 -8.06 11.88
N ASN A 78 -6.65 -9.22 11.30
CA ASN A 78 -7.22 -10.50 11.72
C ASN A 78 -6.10 -11.36 12.32
N ARG A 79 -6.33 -11.89 13.53
CA ARG A 79 -5.30 -12.67 14.24
C ARG A 79 -4.82 -13.90 13.45
N ASN A 80 -5.62 -14.40 12.51
CA ASN A 80 -5.22 -15.55 11.69
C ASN A 80 -4.00 -15.23 10.81
N VAL A 81 -3.74 -13.96 10.53
CA VAL A 81 -2.57 -13.52 9.78
C VAL A 81 -1.29 -13.94 10.49
N LEU A 82 -1.29 -13.96 11.85
CA LEU A 82 -0.12 -14.35 12.63
C LEU A 82 0.34 -15.79 12.38
N PHE A 83 -0.55 -16.64 11.88
CA PHE A 83 -0.25 -18.05 11.62
C PHE A 83 0.12 -18.33 10.17
N MET A 84 0.20 -17.27 9.34
CA MET A 84 0.72 -17.37 7.99
C MET A 84 2.26 -17.40 8.01
N PRO A 85 2.94 -17.80 6.90
CA PRO A 85 4.41 -17.96 6.93
C PRO A 85 5.15 -16.63 6.86
N ILE A 86 4.93 -15.77 7.85
CA ILE A 86 5.53 -14.44 7.97
C ILE A 86 7.05 -14.54 8.08
N GLU A 87 7.56 -15.62 8.69
CA GLU A 87 8.99 -15.87 8.87
C GLU A 87 9.74 -16.06 7.55
N LYS A 88 9.04 -16.23 6.44
CA LYS A 88 9.67 -16.28 5.12
C LYS A 88 10.09 -14.89 4.63
N PHE A 89 9.61 -13.84 5.30
CA PHE A 89 10.03 -12.47 5.01
C PHE A 89 11.19 -12.09 5.91
N SER A 90 12.18 -11.37 5.37
CA SER A 90 13.28 -10.85 6.18
C SER A 90 12.81 -9.76 7.14
N ASP A 91 11.78 -9.01 6.76
CA ASP A 91 11.17 -7.99 7.58
C ASP A 91 9.78 -8.46 8.02
N THR A 92 9.59 -8.61 9.34
CA THR A 92 8.34 -9.11 9.91
C THR A 92 7.15 -8.21 9.57
N GLU A 93 7.35 -6.90 9.59
CA GLU A 93 6.27 -5.96 9.27
C GLU A 93 5.80 -6.13 7.82
N ASP A 94 6.74 -6.29 6.88
CA ASP A 94 6.40 -6.53 5.48
C ASP A 94 5.54 -7.80 5.34
N GLY A 95 5.93 -8.85 6.03
CA GLY A 95 5.19 -10.11 6.02
C GLY A 95 3.78 -9.96 6.58
N LEU A 96 3.64 -9.24 7.70
CA LEU A 96 2.34 -8.97 8.29
C LEU A 96 1.44 -8.21 7.34
N LEU A 97 1.95 -7.15 6.72
CA LEU A 97 1.16 -6.35 5.78
C LEU A 97 0.77 -7.16 4.55
N TYR A 98 1.71 -7.96 4.02
CA TYR A 98 1.45 -8.77 2.83
C TYR A 98 0.33 -9.78 3.09
N PHE A 99 0.43 -10.52 4.20
CA PHE A 99 -0.59 -11.52 4.50
C PHE A 99 -1.91 -10.92 4.95
N LEU A 100 -1.88 -9.71 5.54
CA LEU A 100 -3.12 -8.99 5.81
C LEU A 100 -3.83 -8.64 4.50
N ALA A 101 -3.08 -8.16 3.53
CA ALA A 101 -3.63 -7.87 2.20
C ALA A 101 -4.18 -9.12 1.53
N ASN A 102 -3.46 -10.24 1.62
CA ASN A 102 -3.91 -11.51 1.07
C ASN A 102 -5.19 -12.01 1.76
N HIS A 103 -5.25 -11.89 3.08
CA HIS A 103 -6.43 -12.28 3.86
C HIS A 103 -7.68 -11.49 3.44
N ASN A 104 -7.50 -10.22 3.09
CA ASN A 104 -8.59 -9.35 2.65
C ASN A 104 -8.82 -9.40 1.13
N LYS A 105 -8.21 -10.38 0.46
CA LYS A 105 -8.44 -10.66 -0.98
C LYS A 105 -8.13 -9.46 -1.88
N MET A 106 -7.03 -8.77 -1.59
CA MET A 106 -6.55 -7.72 -2.48
C MET A 106 -6.04 -8.33 -3.78
N ASN A 107 -6.12 -7.56 -4.86
CA ASN A 107 -5.61 -7.97 -6.17
C ASN A 107 -4.12 -7.68 -6.32
N TYR A 108 -3.67 -6.55 -5.76
CA TYR A 108 -2.29 -6.10 -5.88
C TYR A 108 -1.79 -5.49 -4.58
N PHE A 109 -0.51 -5.71 -4.31
CA PHE A 109 0.21 -5.09 -3.19
C PHE A 109 1.24 -4.15 -3.78
N ILE A 110 1.11 -2.84 -3.49
CA ILE A 110 1.96 -1.81 -4.10
C ILE A 110 3.03 -1.40 -3.10
N THR A 111 4.29 -1.50 -3.51
CA THR A 111 5.42 -1.17 -2.65
C THR A 111 6.57 -0.57 -3.47
N ARG A 112 7.39 0.26 -2.81
CA ARG A 112 8.62 0.77 -3.39
C ARG A 112 9.74 -0.28 -3.32
N ASN A 113 9.70 -1.16 -2.34
CA ASN A 113 10.76 -2.12 -2.05
C ASN A 113 10.40 -3.54 -2.47
N LYS A 114 9.95 -3.69 -3.72
CA LYS A 114 9.50 -4.97 -4.26
C LYS A 114 10.51 -6.11 -4.03
N LYS A 115 11.81 -5.81 -4.10
CA LYS A 115 12.88 -6.80 -3.94
C LYS A 115 12.87 -7.48 -2.57
N ASP A 116 12.28 -6.84 -1.55
CA ASP A 116 12.19 -7.41 -0.21
C ASP A 116 11.05 -8.43 -0.08
N PHE A 117 10.21 -8.54 -1.10
CA PHE A 117 9.07 -9.45 -1.13
C PHE A 117 9.39 -10.69 -1.95
N VAL A 118 10.33 -11.51 -1.41
CA VAL A 118 10.82 -12.71 -2.11
C VAL A 118 9.85 -13.87 -2.07
N TYR A 119 8.92 -13.87 -1.12
CA TYR A 119 7.88 -14.88 -1.00
C TYR A 119 6.53 -14.24 -1.29
N THR A 120 5.88 -14.70 -2.37
CA THR A 120 4.57 -14.19 -2.74
C THR A 120 3.65 -15.34 -3.11
N VAL A 121 2.34 -15.11 -2.98
CA VAL A 121 1.34 -16.08 -3.41
C VAL A 121 0.81 -15.68 -4.79
N PRO A 122 0.40 -16.65 -5.63
CA PRO A 122 -0.06 -16.33 -6.99
C PRO A 122 -1.24 -15.36 -7.05
N SER A 123 -2.10 -15.37 -6.04
CA SER A 123 -3.30 -14.54 -6.02
C SER A 123 -3.05 -13.08 -5.66
N LEU A 124 -1.86 -12.74 -5.16
CA LEU A 124 -1.52 -11.38 -4.75
C LEU A 124 -0.16 -10.98 -5.31
N SER A 125 -0.17 -10.24 -6.40
CA SER A 125 1.05 -9.76 -7.05
C SER A 125 1.59 -8.53 -6.34
N VAL A 126 2.92 -8.47 -6.22
CA VAL A 126 3.63 -7.32 -5.64
C VAL A 126 4.21 -6.50 -6.79
N LEU A 127 3.84 -5.23 -6.86
CA LEU A 127 4.25 -4.34 -7.95
C LEU A 127 4.72 -3.00 -7.40
N THR A 128 5.65 -2.37 -8.12
CA THR A 128 5.97 -0.96 -7.90
C THR A 128 4.89 -0.10 -8.53
N PRO A 129 4.83 1.20 -8.20
CA PRO A 129 3.85 2.09 -8.84
C PRO A 129 3.90 2.07 -10.36
N ASP A 130 5.10 2.15 -10.97
CA ASP A 130 5.24 2.10 -12.43
C ASP A 130 4.72 0.79 -13.00
N GLU A 131 5.08 -0.33 -12.38
CA GLU A 131 4.63 -1.64 -12.84
C GLU A 131 3.11 -1.77 -12.76
N PHE A 132 2.53 -1.25 -11.68
CA PHE A 132 1.09 -1.29 -11.49
C PHE A 132 0.37 -0.47 -12.56
N ILE A 133 0.82 0.74 -12.82
CA ILE A 133 0.21 1.61 -13.82
C ILE A 133 0.29 0.97 -15.20
N LYS A 134 1.44 0.37 -15.56
CA LYS A 134 1.59 -0.34 -16.82
C LYS A 134 0.64 -1.53 -16.94
N THR A 135 0.44 -2.25 -15.83
CA THR A 135 -0.44 -3.42 -15.81
C THR A 135 -1.90 -3.05 -15.99
N ILE A 136 -2.36 -1.99 -15.28
CA ILE A 136 -3.77 -1.62 -15.23
C ILE A 136 -4.19 -0.75 -16.41
N PHE A 137 -3.34 0.16 -16.85
CA PHE A 137 -3.68 1.16 -17.85
C PHE A 137 -2.95 0.97 -19.18
N SER A 138 -2.24 -0.14 -19.38
CA SER A 138 -1.60 -0.41 -20.67
C SER A 138 -2.64 -0.60 -21.75
N PRO A 139 -2.47 0.05 -22.92
CA PRO A 139 -3.31 -0.23 -24.07
C PRO A 139 -3.04 -1.65 -24.58
N ARG A 140 -4.04 -2.27 -25.10
CA ARG A 140 -3.93 -3.60 -25.70
C ARG A 140 -3.70 -3.53 -27.18
#